data_253c91e14922c598d86ddcd7dd3ede98
#
_entry.id   253c91e14922c598d86ddcd7dd3ede98
#
_cell.length_a   1.000
_cell.length_b   1.000
_cell.length_c   1.000
_cell.angle_alpha   90.00
_cell.angle_beta   90.00
_cell.angle_gamma   90.00
#
_symmetry.space_group_name_H-M   'P 1'
#
loop_
_entity.id
_entity.type
_entity.pdbx_description
1 polymer ?
#
loop_
_entity_poly.entity_id
_entity_poly.type
_entity_poly.pdbx_seq_one_letter_code
_entity_poly.pdbx_strand_id
1 'polypeptide(L)'
;MKNIYLKKDTIFSIGKFSEGYGYFMFFLKKNKFIQSCLDIGCGNGNLLKLMNKKSQYLGLDANAGIYKKKKSKKIKYFNNGKQVDKFLNKLNKKFEIVTLMDVLEHTDTFVDLFKKALKKSSKFVMIGLPNEDCLLSRFEFLIGKGIKTHGLEMVGTKHGHKHQWLIQFKKAKKILGDIAEKNNFKLKEVNYFITLPKTFYKRIIYKFILFFTPIHLRMNNFCLIFEKK
;
A
#
# COMPACT_ATOMS: atom_id res chain seq x y z
N MET A 1 -2.31 -3.15 20.64
CA MET A 1 -1.26 -3.26 19.60
C MET A 1 -0.22 -4.36 19.87
N LYS A 2 -0.58 -5.43 20.62
CA LYS A 2 0.36 -6.53 20.97
C LYS A 2 0.78 -7.45 19.79
N ASN A 3 0.15 -7.30 18.62
CA ASN A 3 0.30 -8.24 17.51
C ASN A 3 1.07 -7.67 16.30
N ILE A 4 1.68 -6.50 16.42
CA ILE A 4 2.48 -5.89 15.35
C ILE A 4 3.75 -5.27 15.93
N TYR A 5 4.89 -5.55 15.30
CA TYR A 5 6.18 -4.99 15.70
C TYR A 5 7.11 -4.79 14.50
N LEU A 6 8.03 -3.84 14.62
CA LEU A 6 9.05 -3.52 13.63
C LEU A 6 10.40 -4.08 14.09
N LYS A 7 11.09 -4.82 13.19
CA LYS A 7 12.48 -5.24 13.36
C LYS A 7 13.26 -4.82 12.11
N LYS A 8 14.18 -3.87 12.26
CA LYS A 8 14.84 -3.19 11.12
C LYS A 8 13.77 -2.62 10.19
N ASP A 9 13.79 -3.03 8.91
CA ASP A 9 12.85 -2.59 7.88
C ASP A 9 11.65 -3.54 7.70
N THR A 10 11.53 -4.55 8.57
CA THR A 10 10.48 -5.57 8.47
C THR A 10 9.45 -5.40 9.56
N ILE A 11 8.20 -5.23 9.15
CA ILE A 11 7.03 -5.21 10.01
C ILE A 11 6.47 -6.62 10.08
N PHE A 12 6.37 -7.16 11.28
CA PHE A 12 5.75 -8.44 11.55
C PHE A 12 4.36 -8.23 12.14
N SER A 13 3.37 -8.95 11.64
CA SER A 13 2.05 -9.04 12.26
C SER A 13 1.69 -10.48 12.60
N ILE A 14 0.93 -10.67 13.67
CA ILE A 14 0.38 -11.98 14.04
C ILE A 14 -1.08 -11.98 13.62
N GLY A 15 -1.39 -12.78 12.57
CA GLY A 15 -2.70 -12.79 11.94
C GLY A 15 -2.95 -11.59 11.03
N LYS A 16 -4.20 -11.46 10.54
CA LYS A 16 -4.58 -10.38 9.61
C LYS A 16 -4.45 -9.00 10.27
N PHE A 17 -3.75 -8.11 9.61
CA PHE A 17 -3.59 -6.72 9.99
C PHE A 17 -3.57 -5.86 8.71
N SER A 18 -4.02 -4.62 8.77
CA SER A 18 -3.93 -3.70 7.64
C SER A 18 -2.47 -3.26 7.46
N GLU A 19 -1.86 -3.69 6.38
CA GLU A 19 -0.46 -3.42 6.03
C GLU A 19 -0.24 -1.91 5.89
N GLY A 20 -1.09 -1.23 5.13
CA GLY A 20 -1.02 0.23 4.93
C GLY A 20 -1.06 1.00 6.25
N TYR A 21 -1.92 0.59 7.19
CA TYR A 21 -1.96 1.18 8.53
C TYR A 21 -0.63 0.96 9.27
N GLY A 22 -0.07 -0.24 9.20
CA GLY A 22 1.20 -0.59 9.83
C GLY A 22 2.36 0.25 9.28
N TYR A 23 2.50 0.33 7.97
CA TYR A 23 3.54 1.14 7.32
C TYR A 23 3.44 2.61 7.73
N PHE A 24 2.25 3.19 7.63
CA PHE A 24 2.03 4.60 7.93
C PHE A 24 2.26 4.91 9.42
N MET A 25 1.84 4.02 10.31
CA MET A 25 2.08 4.16 11.75
C MET A 25 3.58 4.21 12.08
N PHE A 26 4.37 3.29 11.53
CA PHE A 26 5.82 3.27 11.79
C PHE A 26 6.54 4.43 11.10
N PHE A 27 6.06 4.83 9.91
CA PHE A 27 6.57 6.02 9.24
C PHE A 27 6.35 7.30 10.08
N LEU A 28 5.15 7.51 10.61
CA LEU A 28 4.84 8.66 11.45
C LEU A 28 5.61 8.68 12.78
N LYS A 29 5.94 7.51 13.34
CA LYS A 29 6.82 7.45 14.52
C LYS A 29 8.22 8.01 14.27
N LYS A 30 8.76 7.78 13.06
CA LYS A 30 10.06 8.31 12.62
C LYS A 30 9.96 9.78 12.16
N ASN A 31 8.80 10.19 11.62
CA ASN A 31 8.57 11.50 10.99
C ASN A 31 7.40 12.24 11.67
N LYS A 32 7.61 12.62 12.95
CA LYS A 32 6.57 13.24 13.80
C LYS A 32 6.02 14.58 13.29
N PHE A 33 6.68 15.22 12.33
CA PHE A 33 6.36 16.56 11.84
C PHE A 33 5.45 16.58 10.59
N ILE A 34 4.96 15.44 10.13
CA ILE A 34 4.04 15.39 8.98
C ILE A 34 2.69 16.01 9.36
N GLN A 35 2.37 17.13 8.69
CA GLN A 35 1.16 17.90 8.98
C GLN A 35 0.11 17.81 7.90
N SER A 36 0.44 17.31 6.70
CA SER A 36 -0.53 17.17 5.62
C SER A 36 -0.36 15.85 4.86
N CYS A 37 -1.49 15.16 4.62
CA CYS A 37 -1.55 13.88 3.92
C CYS A 37 -2.66 13.88 2.87
N LEU A 38 -2.32 13.46 1.65
CA LEU A 38 -3.26 13.06 0.62
C LEU A 38 -3.24 11.53 0.52
N ASP A 39 -4.36 10.90 0.81
CA ASP A 39 -4.50 9.44 0.82
C ASP A 39 -5.38 9.00 -0.36
N ILE A 40 -4.74 8.48 -1.41
CA ILE A 40 -5.40 8.04 -2.64
C ILE A 40 -5.73 6.56 -2.49
N GLY A 41 -7.00 6.18 -2.65
CA GLY A 41 -7.52 4.86 -2.32
C GLY A 41 -7.68 4.67 -0.81
N CYS A 42 -8.17 5.70 -0.13
CA CYS A 42 -8.21 5.75 1.34
C CYS A 42 -9.19 4.74 1.99
N GLY A 43 -10.04 4.09 1.22
CA GLY A 43 -11.05 3.18 1.72
C GLY A 43 -11.89 3.79 2.84
N ASN A 44 -11.90 3.16 3.99
CA ASN A 44 -12.59 3.64 5.20
C ASN A 44 -11.87 4.78 5.95
N GLY A 45 -10.78 5.34 5.41
CA GLY A 45 -10.02 6.39 6.06
C GLY A 45 -9.24 5.90 7.29
N ASN A 46 -8.71 4.69 7.25
CA ASN A 46 -7.98 4.15 8.40
C ASN A 46 -6.71 4.95 8.71
N LEU A 47 -6.02 5.51 7.71
CA LEU A 47 -4.83 6.33 7.92
C LEU A 47 -5.16 7.67 8.61
N LEU A 48 -6.37 8.22 8.38
CA LEU A 48 -6.83 9.42 9.09
C LEU A 48 -6.75 9.29 10.61
N LYS A 49 -6.97 8.08 11.15
CA LYS A 49 -6.93 7.81 12.60
C LYS A 49 -5.53 7.95 13.20
N LEU A 50 -4.49 7.86 12.37
CA LEU A 50 -3.09 8.00 12.77
C LEU A 50 -2.61 9.44 12.71
N MET A 51 -3.28 10.29 11.95
CA MET A 51 -2.92 11.69 11.80
C MET A 51 -3.32 12.49 13.06
N ASN A 52 -2.51 13.48 13.40
CA ASN A 52 -2.86 14.43 14.45
C ASN A 52 -4.18 15.16 14.08
N LYS A 53 -5.01 15.46 15.07
CA LYS A 53 -6.30 16.17 14.87
C LYS A 53 -6.12 17.51 14.13
N LYS A 54 -5.01 18.21 14.37
CA LYS A 54 -4.66 19.51 13.73
C LYS A 54 -4.11 19.33 12.32
N SER A 55 -3.69 18.11 11.92
CA SER A 55 -3.13 17.86 10.60
C SER A 55 -4.21 17.90 9.52
N GLN A 56 -3.81 18.36 8.35
CA GLN A 56 -4.64 18.32 7.15
C GLN A 56 -4.62 16.92 6.56
N TYR A 57 -5.78 16.36 6.34
CA TYR A 57 -5.93 15.08 5.67
C TYR A 57 -7.00 15.20 4.59
N LEU A 58 -6.70 14.66 3.41
CA LEU A 58 -7.64 14.51 2.32
C LEU A 58 -7.57 13.07 1.82
N GLY A 59 -8.61 12.31 2.06
CA GLY A 59 -8.79 10.97 1.52
C GLY A 59 -9.61 11.00 0.22
N LEU A 60 -9.19 10.25 -0.78
CA LEU A 60 -9.91 10.05 -2.05
C LEU A 60 -10.11 8.56 -2.26
N ASP A 61 -11.33 8.14 -2.61
CA ASP A 61 -11.60 6.75 -2.96
C ASP A 61 -12.60 6.64 -4.11
N ALA A 62 -12.38 5.67 -5.00
CA ALA A 62 -13.19 5.43 -6.20
C ALA A 62 -14.44 4.54 -5.93
N ASN A 63 -14.59 4.03 -4.70
CA ASN A 63 -15.63 3.05 -4.35
C ASN A 63 -16.74 3.65 -3.48
N ALA A 64 -17.38 4.71 -3.99
CA ALA A 64 -18.49 5.39 -3.28
C ALA A 64 -19.60 4.43 -2.82
N GLY A 65 -19.91 3.40 -3.62
CA GLY A 65 -20.93 2.41 -3.30
C GLY A 65 -20.65 1.59 -2.05
N ILE A 66 -19.36 1.34 -1.75
CA ILE A 66 -18.92 0.51 -0.61
C ILE A 66 -18.78 1.37 0.65
N TYR A 67 -18.20 2.58 0.52
CA TYR A 67 -17.74 3.37 1.67
C TYR A 67 -18.60 4.57 2.02
N LYS A 68 -19.67 4.85 1.23
CA LYS A 68 -20.56 6.02 1.39
C LYS A 68 -21.17 6.23 2.79
N LYS A 69 -21.20 5.17 3.60
CA LYS A 69 -21.78 5.21 4.96
C LYS A 69 -20.93 5.99 5.98
N LYS A 70 -19.65 6.25 5.68
CA LYS A 70 -18.76 7.01 6.57
C LYS A 70 -18.62 8.46 6.09
N LYS A 71 -19.53 9.33 6.54
CA LYS A 71 -19.46 10.76 6.25
C LYS A 71 -18.32 11.40 7.05
N SER A 72 -17.22 11.75 6.38
CA SER A 72 -16.17 12.61 6.93
C SER A 72 -15.91 13.74 5.95
N LYS A 73 -15.88 14.99 6.45
CA LYS A 73 -15.49 16.16 5.63
C LYS A 73 -14.06 16.04 5.06
N LYS A 74 -13.25 15.15 5.63
CA LYS A 74 -11.85 14.90 5.21
C LYS A 74 -11.72 13.81 4.14
N ILE A 75 -12.81 13.15 3.70
CA ILE A 75 -12.81 12.08 2.73
C ILE A 75 -13.81 12.36 1.62
N LYS A 76 -13.38 12.21 0.38
CA LYS A 76 -14.22 12.33 -0.80
C LYS A 76 -14.32 10.98 -1.51
N TYR A 77 -15.53 10.53 -1.73
CA TYR A 77 -15.82 9.29 -2.44
C TYR A 77 -16.33 9.59 -3.84
N PHE A 78 -15.82 8.83 -4.80
CA PHE A 78 -16.16 8.92 -6.22
C PHE A 78 -16.69 7.58 -6.71
N ASN A 79 -17.41 7.59 -7.83
CA ASN A 79 -17.99 6.36 -8.38
C ASN A 79 -16.99 5.51 -9.17
N ASN A 80 -15.87 6.10 -9.60
CA ASN A 80 -14.82 5.43 -10.37
C ASN A 80 -13.49 6.19 -10.33
N GLY A 81 -12.41 5.53 -10.82
CA GLY A 81 -11.07 6.09 -10.86
C GLY A 81 -10.93 7.32 -11.76
N LYS A 82 -11.69 7.40 -12.88
CA LYS A 82 -11.66 8.56 -13.80
C LYS A 82 -12.10 9.85 -13.09
N GLN A 83 -13.05 9.77 -12.17
CA GLN A 83 -13.49 10.94 -11.38
C GLN A 83 -12.42 11.35 -10.35
N VAL A 84 -11.74 10.38 -9.72
CA VAL A 84 -10.57 10.66 -8.85
C VAL A 84 -9.48 11.36 -9.64
N ASP A 85 -9.17 10.87 -10.83
CA ASP A 85 -8.19 11.46 -11.74
C ASP A 85 -8.53 12.91 -12.12
N LYS A 86 -9.79 13.16 -12.51
CA LYS A 86 -10.28 14.50 -12.83
C LYS A 86 -10.15 15.44 -11.63
N PHE A 87 -10.44 14.94 -10.43
CA PHE A 87 -10.30 15.71 -9.20
C PHE A 87 -8.82 16.00 -8.89
N LEU A 88 -7.93 15.00 -9.00
CA LEU A 88 -6.50 15.19 -8.79
C LEU A 88 -5.90 16.22 -9.76
N ASN A 89 -6.32 16.23 -11.02
CA ASN A 89 -5.84 17.22 -12.00
C ASN A 89 -6.22 18.66 -11.62
N LYS A 90 -7.42 18.86 -11.05
CA LYS A 90 -7.91 20.18 -10.61
C LYS A 90 -7.37 20.62 -9.25
N LEU A 91 -6.81 19.69 -8.47
CA LEU A 91 -6.31 19.97 -7.13
C LEU A 91 -4.98 20.73 -7.19
N ASN A 92 -4.99 22.03 -6.94
CA ASN A 92 -3.77 22.87 -6.99
C ASN A 92 -2.94 22.87 -5.70
N LYS A 93 -3.26 21.95 -4.76
CA LYS A 93 -2.57 21.85 -3.48
C LYS A 93 -1.57 20.70 -3.47
N LYS A 94 -0.43 20.91 -2.82
CA LYS A 94 0.53 19.86 -2.47
C LYS A 94 0.39 19.47 -0.99
N PHE A 95 0.76 18.22 -0.70
CA PHE A 95 0.76 17.64 0.65
C PHE A 95 2.17 17.16 0.97
N GLU A 96 2.54 17.19 2.25
CA GLU A 96 3.85 16.70 2.67
C GLU A 96 4.03 15.22 2.39
N ILE A 97 2.96 14.43 2.54
CA ILE A 97 2.96 13.02 2.15
C ILE A 97 1.75 12.71 1.27
N VAL A 98 1.98 11.90 0.24
CA VAL A 98 0.93 11.28 -0.57
C VAL A 98 1.05 9.77 -0.40
N THR A 99 -0.07 9.09 -0.09
CA THR A 99 -0.12 7.64 0.13
C THR A 99 -0.95 6.96 -0.94
N LEU A 100 -0.48 5.78 -1.38
CA LEU A 100 -1.16 4.84 -2.28
C LEU A 100 -0.97 3.44 -1.68
N MET A 101 -1.89 3.03 -0.79
CA MET A 101 -1.82 1.75 -0.09
C MET A 101 -2.78 0.75 -0.70
N ASP A 102 -2.23 -0.28 -1.35
CA ASP A 102 -2.99 -1.32 -2.06
C ASP A 102 -3.94 -0.70 -3.11
N VAL A 103 -3.37 0.12 -4.01
CA VAL A 103 -4.11 0.88 -5.04
C VAL A 103 -3.60 0.63 -6.44
N LEU A 104 -2.27 0.68 -6.65
CA LEU A 104 -1.70 0.66 -8.00
C LEU A 104 -1.95 -0.66 -8.72
N GLU A 105 -2.03 -1.77 -8.00
CA GLU A 105 -2.34 -3.10 -8.53
C GLU A 105 -3.76 -3.21 -9.09
N HIS A 106 -4.67 -2.32 -8.68
CA HIS A 106 -6.06 -2.28 -9.12
C HIS A 106 -6.33 -1.29 -10.25
N THR A 107 -5.31 -0.55 -10.74
CA THR A 107 -5.49 0.53 -11.69
C THR A 107 -4.85 0.23 -13.05
N ASP A 108 -5.59 0.44 -14.15
CA ASP A 108 -5.08 0.28 -15.52
C ASP A 108 -3.94 1.24 -15.82
N THR A 109 -3.96 2.43 -15.24
CA THR A 109 -3.05 3.55 -15.48
C THR A 109 -2.13 3.84 -14.30
N PHE A 110 -1.57 2.78 -13.69
CA PHE A 110 -0.77 2.92 -12.46
C PHE A 110 0.40 3.90 -12.61
N VAL A 111 1.04 3.96 -13.77
CA VAL A 111 2.16 4.88 -14.05
C VAL A 111 1.71 6.34 -13.95
N ASP A 112 0.54 6.67 -14.55
CA ASP A 112 0.03 8.03 -14.53
C ASP A 112 -0.47 8.43 -13.16
N LEU A 113 -1.12 7.51 -12.44
CA LEU A 113 -1.55 7.75 -11.07
C LEU A 113 -0.35 7.99 -10.14
N PHE A 114 0.72 7.21 -10.30
CA PHE A 114 1.95 7.42 -9.54
C PHE A 114 2.61 8.77 -9.86
N LYS A 115 2.74 9.14 -11.14
CA LYS A 115 3.24 10.47 -11.54
C LYS A 115 2.41 11.61 -10.94
N LYS A 116 1.06 11.47 -10.91
CA LYS A 116 0.19 12.44 -10.25
C LYS A 116 0.47 12.53 -8.75
N ALA A 117 0.65 11.39 -8.07
CA ALA A 117 1.01 11.36 -6.65
C ALA A 117 2.33 12.11 -6.38
N LEU A 118 3.36 11.85 -7.20
CA LEU A 118 4.64 12.59 -7.11
C LEU A 118 4.45 14.10 -7.28
N LYS A 119 3.65 14.54 -8.26
CA LYS A 119 3.36 15.97 -8.49
C LYS A 119 2.60 16.62 -7.32
N LYS A 120 1.74 15.87 -6.63
CA LYS A 120 0.95 16.36 -5.48
C LYS A 120 1.69 16.28 -4.16
N SER A 121 2.87 15.67 -4.13
CA SER A 121 3.71 15.61 -2.94
C SER A 121 4.71 16.76 -2.90
N SER A 122 4.90 17.35 -1.72
CA SER A 122 5.96 18.29 -1.44
C SER A 122 7.18 17.64 -0.80
N LYS A 123 7.03 16.43 -0.19
CA LYS A 123 8.13 15.79 0.54
C LYS A 123 8.20 14.27 0.34
N PHE A 124 7.13 13.52 0.62
CA PHE A 124 7.14 12.07 0.58
C PHE A 124 6.03 11.48 -0.27
N VAL A 125 6.32 10.41 -1.00
CA VAL A 125 5.31 9.51 -1.57
C VAL A 125 5.53 8.12 -1.02
N MET A 126 4.46 7.49 -0.53
CA MET A 126 4.47 6.20 0.11
C MET A 126 3.53 5.24 -0.63
N ILE A 127 4.06 4.12 -1.09
CA ILE A 127 3.34 3.13 -1.90
C ILE A 127 3.40 1.79 -1.20
N GLY A 128 2.25 1.24 -0.82
CA GLY A 128 2.11 -0.14 -0.36
C GLY A 128 1.65 -1.03 -1.50
N LEU A 129 2.26 -2.19 -1.67
CA LEU A 129 1.95 -3.16 -2.71
C LEU A 129 2.03 -4.59 -2.18
N PRO A 130 1.18 -5.51 -2.67
CA PRO A 130 1.34 -6.93 -2.41
C PRO A 130 2.61 -7.46 -3.09
N ASN A 131 3.18 -8.53 -2.56
CA ASN A 131 4.22 -9.29 -3.23
C ASN A 131 3.66 -10.65 -3.62
N GLU A 132 3.21 -10.76 -4.84
CA GLU A 132 2.59 -11.99 -5.36
C GLU A 132 3.62 -13.02 -5.81
N ASP A 133 4.91 -12.65 -5.79
CA ASP A 133 6.04 -13.52 -6.07
C ASP A 133 6.67 -14.11 -4.78
N CYS A 134 5.96 -14.10 -3.66
CA CYS A 134 6.44 -14.67 -2.41
C CYS A 134 6.45 -16.21 -2.44
N LEU A 135 7.23 -16.81 -1.53
CA LEU A 135 7.40 -18.28 -1.47
C LEU A 135 6.06 -19.01 -1.37
N LEU A 136 5.13 -18.49 -0.58
CA LEU A 136 3.81 -19.10 -0.41
C LEU A 136 3.00 -19.08 -1.72
N SER A 137 2.98 -17.96 -2.42
CA SER A 137 2.30 -17.85 -3.72
C SER A 137 2.89 -18.78 -4.77
N ARG A 138 4.21 -18.91 -4.79
CA ARG A 138 4.90 -19.86 -5.68
C ARG A 138 4.51 -21.29 -5.36
N PHE A 139 4.45 -21.67 -4.09
CA PHE A 139 4.04 -22.99 -3.67
C PHE A 139 2.56 -23.26 -4.00
N GLU A 140 1.66 -22.30 -3.74
CA GLU A 140 0.25 -22.42 -4.11
C GLU A 140 0.09 -22.62 -5.63
N PHE A 141 0.86 -21.90 -6.44
CA PHE A 141 0.87 -22.06 -7.89
C PHE A 141 1.36 -23.46 -8.32
N LEU A 142 2.46 -23.96 -7.73
CA LEU A 142 3.00 -25.29 -8.04
C LEU A 142 2.01 -26.42 -7.77
N ILE A 143 1.17 -26.29 -6.74
CA ILE A 143 0.14 -27.30 -6.42
C ILE A 143 -1.21 -27.03 -7.13
N GLY A 144 -1.20 -26.17 -8.18
CA GLY A 144 -2.36 -25.93 -9.03
C GLY A 144 -3.43 -25.00 -8.42
N LYS A 145 -3.16 -24.31 -7.30
CA LYS A 145 -4.15 -23.40 -6.68
C LYS A 145 -4.27 -22.03 -7.36
N GLY A 146 -3.31 -21.69 -8.22
CA GLY A 146 -3.28 -20.37 -8.86
C GLY A 146 -3.05 -19.22 -7.87
N ILE A 147 -3.16 -17.99 -8.36
CA ILE A 147 -3.05 -16.76 -7.56
C ILE A 147 -4.45 -16.21 -7.33
N LYS A 148 -4.94 -16.23 -6.11
CA LYS A 148 -6.32 -15.91 -5.71
C LYS A 148 -6.82 -14.57 -6.22
N THR A 149 -5.94 -13.57 -6.34
CA THR A 149 -6.29 -12.21 -6.77
C THR A 149 -6.39 -12.04 -8.30
N HIS A 150 -6.03 -13.08 -9.08
CA HIS A 150 -5.99 -13.05 -10.55
C HIS A 150 -6.92 -14.07 -11.22
N GLY A 151 -7.61 -14.92 -10.48
CA GLY A 151 -8.43 -16.01 -11.02
C GLY A 151 -9.74 -15.56 -11.66
N LEU A 152 -10.35 -16.46 -12.42
CA LEU A 152 -11.71 -16.29 -12.96
C LEU A 152 -12.76 -16.11 -11.87
N GLU A 153 -12.51 -16.63 -10.68
CA GLU A 153 -13.35 -16.46 -9.48
C GLU A 153 -13.55 -14.99 -9.09
N MET A 154 -12.65 -14.11 -9.53
CA MET A 154 -12.76 -12.67 -9.30
C MET A 154 -13.68 -11.96 -10.29
N VAL A 155 -14.15 -12.66 -11.34
CA VAL A 155 -15.09 -12.11 -12.31
C VAL A 155 -16.45 -11.94 -11.65
N GLY A 156 -16.98 -10.71 -11.62
CA GLY A 156 -18.29 -10.40 -11.01
C GLY A 156 -18.25 -10.15 -9.51
N THR A 157 -17.09 -10.16 -8.86
CA THR A 157 -17.00 -9.71 -7.47
C THR A 157 -17.40 -8.23 -7.36
N LYS A 158 -18.37 -7.94 -6.49
CA LYS A 158 -18.91 -6.57 -6.27
C LYS A 158 -17.86 -5.54 -5.81
N HIS A 159 -16.66 -5.94 -5.51
CA HIS A 159 -15.71 -5.12 -4.74
C HIS A 159 -14.44 -4.73 -5.51
N GLY A 160 -14.31 -5.08 -6.79
CA GLY A 160 -13.18 -4.63 -7.61
C GLY A 160 -11.79 -5.00 -7.05
N HIS A 161 -11.68 -6.09 -6.28
CA HIS A 161 -10.42 -6.50 -5.66
C HIS A 161 -9.51 -7.32 -6.58
N LYS A 162 -9.87 -7.43 -7.85
CA LYS A 162 -9.02 -8.08 -8.85
C LYS A 162 -7.78 -7.24 -9.07
N HIS A 163 -6.61 -7.87 -8.90
CA HIS A 163 -5.36 -7.26 -9.32
C HIS A 163 -5.23 -7.33 -10.83
N GLN A 164 -4.88 -6.23 -11.44
CA GLN A 164 -4.67 -6.14 -12.89
C GLN A 164 -3.22 -6.48 -13.24
N TRP A 165 -2.31 -6.33 -12.28
CA TRP A 165 -0.89 -6.53 -12.44
C TRP A 165 -0.36 -7.56 -11.46
N LEU A 166 0.43 -8.51 -11.95
CA LEU A 166 1.21 -9.42 -11.11
C LEU A 166 2.39 -8.64 -10.52
N ILE A 167 2.32 -8.36 -9.24
CA ILE A 167 3.32 -7.55 -8.56
C ILE A 167 4.49 -8.39 -8.06
N GLN A 168 5.65 -8.16 -8.65
CA GLN A 168 6.94 -8.71 -8.22
C GLN A 168 7.79 -7.61 -7.61
N PHE A 169 8.24 -7.79 -6.38
CA PHE A 169 9.00 -6.77 -5.64
C PHE A 169 10.16 -6.16 -6.42
N LYS A 170 11.05 -6.99 -6.98
CA LYS A 170 12.25 -6.49 -7.68
C LYS A 170 11.88 -5.63 -8.89
N LYS A 171 10.88 -6.05 -9.68
CA LYS A 171 10.40 -5.31 -10.84
C LYS A 171 9.69 -4.02 -10.44
N ALA A 172 8.77 -4.09 -9.46
CA ALA A 172 8.05 -2.93 -8.96
C ALA A 172 9.01 -1.88 -8.39
N LYS A 173 9.98 -2.29 -7.55
CA LYS A 173 11.01 -1.40 -7.01
C LYS A 173 11.80 -0.69 -8.12
N LYS A 174 12.22 -1.41 -9.17
CA LYS A 174 12.94 -0.82 -10.30
C LYS A 174 12.07 0.17 -11.07
N ILE A 175 10.90 -0.27 -11.55
CA ILE A 175 10.02 0.56 -12.40
C ILE A 175 9.59 1.83 -11.66
N LEU A 176 9.10 1.71 -10.42
CA LEU A 176 8.66 2.86 -9.63
C LEU A 176 9.86 3.75 -9.23
N GLY A 177 11.02 3.15 -8.97
CA GLY A 177 12.26 3.89 -8.73
C GLY A 177 12.66 4.75 -9.92
N ASP A 178 12.68 4.18 -11.12
CA ASP A 178 13.03 4.90 -12.36
C ASP A 178 12.03 6.03 -12.66
N ILE A 179 10.73 5.82 -12.40
CA ILE A 179 9.71 6.86 -12.56
C ILE A 179 9.91 7.97 -11.52
N ALA A 180 10.18 7.63 -10.27
CA ALA A 180 10.40 8.59 -9.19
C ALA A 180 11.63 9.45 -9.47
N GLU A 181 12.73 8.85 -9.89
CA GLU A 181 13.98 9.53 -10.25
C GLU A 181 13.75 10.60 -11.33
N LYS A 182 13.04 10.25 -12.41
CA LYS A 182 12.66 11.18 -13.49
C LYS A 182 11.73 12.33 -13.02
N ASN A 183 11.15 12.25 -11.83
CA ASN A 183 10.26 13.25 -11.24
C ASN A 183 10.88 13.93 -10.00
N ASN A 184 12.22 13.91 -9.86
CA ASN A 184 12.97 14.52 -8.75
C ASN A 184 12.66 13.92 -7.36
N PHE A 185 12.43 12.60 -7.32
CA PHE A 185 12.32 11.85 -6.08
C PHE A 185 13.37 10.74 -6.05
N LYS A 186 13.83 10.39 -4.87
CA LYS A 186 14.72 9.24 -4.63
C LYS A 186 14.04 8.22 -3.72
N LEU A 187 14.32 6.95 -3.92
CA LEU A 187 13.89 5.91 -2.98
C LEU A 187 14.64 6.10 -1.66
N LYS A 188 13.91 6.40 -0.60
CA LYS A 188 14.45 6.65 0.74
C LYS A 188 14.50 5.38 1.59
N GLU A 189 13.40 4.63 1.59
CA GLU A 189 13.22 3.49 2.48
C GLU A 189 12.36 2.42 1.81
N VAL A 190 12.66 1.17 2.12
CA VAL A 190 11.84 0.00 1.76
C VAL A 190 11.44 -0.69 3.04
N ASN A 191 10.16 -0.84 3.28
CA ASN A 191 9.66 -1.61 4.41
C ASN A 191 9.00 -2.90 3.91
N TYR A 192 9.28 -4.00 4.59
CA TYR A 192 8.74 -5.32 4.30
C TYR A 192 7.64 -5.67 5.30
N PHE A 193 6.62 -6.41 4.87
CA PHE A 193 5.55 -6.87 5.74
C PHE A 193 5.44 -8.38 5.69
N ILE A 194 5.50 -9.01 6.85
CA ILE A 194 5.41 -10.46 6.99
C ILE A 194 4.28 -10.80 7.96
N THR A 195 3.28 -11.51 7.45
CA THR A 195 2.18 -12.01 8.27
C THR A 195 2.55 -13.37 8.84
N LEU A 196 2.60 -13.47 10.16
CA LEU A 196 2.89 -14.70 10.88
C LEU A 196 1.60 -15.45 11.23
N PRO A 197 1.60 -16.79 11.22
CA PRO A 197 0.47 -17.59 11.68
C PRO A 197 0.07 -17.27 13.13
N LYS A 198 -1.23 -17.31 13.42
CA LYS A 198 -1.74 -17.13 14.79
C LYS A 198 -1.33 -18.27 15.72
N THR A 199 -1.35 -19.49 15.21
CA THR A 199 -1.04 -20.71 15.97
C THR A 199 0.45 -20.79 16.29
N PHE A 200 0.80 -21.00 17.55
CA PHE A 200 2.18 -20.94 18.05
C PHE A 200 3.15 -21.88 17.32
N TYR A 201 2.81 -23.17 17.23
CA TYR A 201 3.68 -24.17 16.56
C TYR A 201 3.86 -23.88 15.06
N LYS A 202 2.79 -23.45 14.34
CA LYS A 202 2.88 -23.05 12.94
C LYS A 202 3.80 -21.84 12.77
N ARG A 203 3.82 -20.92 13.75
CA ARG A 203 4.69 -19.75 13.75
C ARG A 203 6.16 -20.13 13.89
N ILE A 204 6.48 -21.13 14.72
CA ILE A 204 7.86 -21.62 14.85
C ILE A 204 8.34 -22.21 13.54
N ILE A 205 7.57 -23.13 12.95
CA ILE A 205 7.89 -23.75 11.65
C ILE A 205 8.05 -22.68 10.58
N TYR A 206 7.11 -21.73 10.52
CA TYR A 206 7.16 -20.67 9.53
C TYR A 206 8.39 -19.76 9.69
N LYS A 207 8.76 -19.41 10.93
CA LYS A 207 9.99 -18.65 11.21
C LYS A 207 11.24 -19.40 10.80
N PHE A 208 11.28 -20.71 11.01
CA PHE A 208 12.38 -21.56 10.57
C PHE A 208 12.52 -21.55 9.05
N ILE A 209 11.42 -21.78 8.32
CA ILE A 209 11.42 -21.70 6.84
C ILE A 209 11.88 -20.30 6.38
N LEU A 210 11.35 -19.24 7.00
CA LEU A 210 11.73 -17.88 6.65
C LEU A 210 13.21 -17.59 6.89
N PHE A 211 13.85 -18.23 7.86
CA PHE A 211 15.26 -18.01 8.16
C PHE A 211 16.16 -18.33 6.97
N PHE A 212 15.88 -19.41 6.24
CA PHE A 212 16.63 -19.82 5.04
C PHE A 212 16.14 -19.19 3.74
N THR A 213 15.08 -18.38 3.77
CA THR A 213 14.49 -17.80 2.57
C THR A 213 14.95 -16.35 2.39
N PRO A 214 15.34 -15.89 1.18
CA PRO A 214 15.64 -14.48 0.92
C PRO A 214 14.46 -13.55 1.23
N ILE A 215 14.72 -12.33 1.69
CA ILE A 215 13.68 -11.39 2.17
C ILE A 215 12.58 -11.13 1.12
N HIS A 216 12.94 -11.02 -0.15
CA HIS A 216 11.97 -10.76 -1.23
C HIS A 216 11.00 -11.92 -1.47
N LEU A 217 11.32 -13.13 -0.99
CA LEU A 217 10.43 -14.29 -1.04
C LEU A 217 9.65 -14.51 0.28
N ARG A 218 10.11 -13.89 1.39
CA ARG A 218 9.45 -14.03 2.71
C ARG A 218 8.25 -13.11 2.87
N MET A 219 8.34 -11.91 2.31
CA MET A 219 7.34 -10.87 2.53
C MET A 219 6.09 -11.10 1.71
N ASN A 220 4.95 -10.82 2.31
CA ASN A 220 3.64 -10.84 1.67
C ASN A 220 3.35 -9.48 0.97
N ASN A 221 3.79 -8.40 1.60
CA ASN A 221 3.61 -7.04 1.11
C ASN A 221 4.87 -6.24 1.35
N PHE A 222 5.02 -5.14 0.63
CA PHE A 222 6.12 -4.19 0.82
C PHE A 222 5.62 -2.75 0.64
N CYS A 223 6.40 -1.83 1.20
CA CYS A 223 6.16 -0.40 1.04
C CYS A 223 7.42 0.29 0.55
N LEU A 224 7.27 1.08 -0.51
CA LEU A 224 8.32 1.96 -1.04
C LEU A 224 8.04 3.39 -0.59
N ILE A 225 9.03 4.03 0.01
CA ILE A 225 8.96 5.43 0.45
C ILE A 225 9.93 6.24 -0.38
N PHE A 226 9.40 7.17 -1.15
CA PHE A 226 10.15 8.10 -1.96
C PHE A 226 10.20 9.47 -1.28
N GLU A 227 11.36 10.10 -1.29
CA GLU A 227 11.59 11.45 -0.78
C GLU A 227 11.97 12.36 -1.92
N LYS A 228 11.40 13.56 -1.93
CA LYS A 228 11.75 14.59 -2.90
C LYS A 228 13.21 15.02 -2.72
N LYS A 229 13.94 15.15 -3.83
CA LYS A 229 15.30 15.67 -3.86
C LYS A 229 15.36 17.16 -3.56
#